data_c70d16f8d5203ba43ecfc66d26f351bc
#
_entry.id   c70d16f8d5203ba43ecfc66d26f351bc
#
_cell.length_a   1.000
_cell.length_b   1.000
_cell.length_c   1.000
_cell.angle_alpha   90.00
_cell.angle_beta   90.00
_cell.angle_gamma   90.00
#
_symmetry.space_group_name_H-M   'P 1'
#
loop_
_entity.id
_entity.type
_entity.pdbx_description
1 polymer ?
#
loop_
_entity_poly.entity_id
_entity_poly.type
_entity_poly.pdbx_seq_one_letter_code
_entity_poly.pdbx_strand_id
1 'polypeptide(L)'
;DDAVVSYQYLLSKGYPASQILLCGESAGGGLIYALCLRLKELRLPLPCGLIGISPWTDLTSSGQSYIDNRDIDPSMTPELLQFYAACYTDDPKDPLCSPLFGDLTGLPPSLLFVGGDEVMLDDTRMLHKKLLDSGCKSQIVIAPERWHAYVLYYLNENMSDFDTIGRFMTRVLSPVRKLRWMRLDNAAKIYPAAKRRNWTNYFRLSATLTEEVDLNVLRAALDVTVRRFPSIAVRLRRGAFWYYLEEITKAPAIEEDKSYPLVHVPFDDVRKCAFRVLVYGSRIAVEFFHAVTDGTGGLIFLKTLVAEYLCQKYKINIPAENGVLGRLEDPDPEELEDSFLRYAGDITASRAEQTAYHMSGTPEPDGFLNLTTLMLPVPAVKEKAKEFGVSVTEFIAAVMMKAISDLQNEKVPRRMRRKPVKVLLPVNLRGLFPSRTMRNFASYVTPEIDPRLGDYSLAEICRIVHYRMGLENDPRMMAAKIATNVASERSAVLRVMPLFVKNIAMKAVFDLVGECKSCLCLSNLGLVRLPEEMAPYVARMDFIIGVQAKAPHNCGVVSWNGTMYINMIRNIREPELESHFYRVLHTLGLPVKVESNQRWA
;
A
#
# COMPACT_ATOMS: atom_id res chain seq x y z
N ASP A 1 -39.49 2.04 24.50
CA ASP A 1 -39.29 3.31 25.23
C ASP A 1 -38.32 3.19 26.40
N ASP A 2 -38.32 2.10 27.18
CA ASP A 2 -37.44 1.94 28.35
C ASP A 2 -35.94 1.98 27.99
N ALA A 3 -35.56 1.40 26.84
CA ALA A 3 -34.19 1.47 26.35
C ALA A 3 -33.77 2.93 26.03
N VAL A 4 -34.67 3.77 25.52
CA VAL A 4 -34.42 5.20 25.28
C VAL A 4 -34.24 5.93 26.60
N VAL A 5 -35.11 5.67 27.59
CA VAL A 5 -35.01 6.25 28.94
C VAL A 5 -33.68 5.90 29.61
N SER A 6 -33.28 4.62 29.51
CA SER A 6 -31.98 4.13 30.03
C SER A 6 -30.80 4.80 29.36
N TYR A 7 -30.86 5.00 28.05
CA TYR A 7 -29.79 5.69 27.30
C TYR A 7 -29.72 7.18 27.68
N GLN A 8 -30.86 7.86 27.75
CA GLN A 8 -30.96 9.28 28.20
C GLN A 8 -30.45 9.44 29.64
N TYR A 9 -30.74 8.47 30.53
CA TYR A 9 -30.21 8.48 31.89
C TYR A 9 -28.68 8.49 31.92
N LEU A 10 -28.02 7.65 31.10
CA LEU A 10 -26.57 7.65 30.99
C LEU A 10 -26.04 9.01 30.51
N LEU A 11 -26.67 9.60 29.50
CA LEU A 11 -26.31 10.94 29.02
C LEU A 11 -26.45 11.99 30.12
N SER A 12 -27.53 11.92 30.92
CA SER A 12 -27.79 12.84 32.05
C SER A 12 -26.79 12.69 33.19
N LYS A 13 -26.15 11.53 33.33
CA LYS A 13 -25.06 11.25 34.28
C LYS A 13 -23.70 11.74 33.79
N GLY A 14 -23.63 12.36 32.60
CA GLY A 14 -22.41 12.94 32.06
C GLY A 14 -21.59 11.98 31.19
N TYR A 15 -22.08 10.78 30.88
CA TYR A 15 -21.43 9.90 29.91
C TYR A 15 -21.73 10.41 28.48
N PRO A 16 -20.73 10.89 27.73
CA PRO A 16 -20.99 11.31 26.36
C PRO A 16 -21.30 10.09 25.48
N ALA A 17 -22.12 10.27 24.45
CA ALA A 17 -22.50 9.21 23.53
C ALA A 17 -21.29 8.50 22.89
N SER A 18 -20.18 9.23 22.68
CA SER A 18 -18.90 8.72 22.21
C SER A 18 -18.19 7.75 23.18
N GLN A 19 -18.68 7.60 24.39
CA GLN A 19 -18.21 6.65 25.41
C GLN A 19 -19.26 5.59 25.79
N ILE A 20 -20.37 5.56 25.10
CA ILE A 20 -21.42 4.56 25.28
C ILE A 20 -21.33 3.56 24.12
N LEU A 21 -21.09 2.29 24.44
CA LEU A 21 -21.17 1.18 23.52
C LEU A 21 -22.36 0.31 23.91
N LEU A 22 -23.18 -0.08 22.94
CA LEU A 22 -24.28 -1.02 23.19
C LEU A 22 -23.88 -2.44 22.79
N CYS A 23 -24.19 -3.40 23.65
CA CYS A 23 -24.03 -4.81 23.38
C CYS A 23 -25.35 -5.52 23.65
N GLY A 24 -25.74 -6.40 22.74
CA GLY A 24 -26.98 -7.15 22.87
C GLY A 24 -26.86 -8.53 22.23
N GLU A 25 -27.51 -9.51 22.87
CA GLU A 25 -27.61 -10.87 22.33
C GLU A 25 -29.06 -11.15 21.91
N SER A 26 -29.25 -12.01 20.92
CA SER A 26 -30.56 -12.51 20.51
C SER A 26 -31.58 -11.37 20.28
N ALA A 27 -32.70 -11.36 20.97
CA ALA A 27 -33.67 -10.25 20.97
C ALA A 27 -33.04 -8.93 21.43
N GLY A 28 -32.12 -8.95 22.40
CA GLY A 28 -31.33 -7.78 22.81
C GLY A 28 -30.41 -7.28 21.71
N GLY A 29 -29.90 -8.17 20.84
CA GLY A 29 -29.17 -7.84 19.62
C GLY A 29 -30.03 -7.07 18.62
N GLY A 30 -31.31 -7.43 18.44
CA GLY A 30 -32.29 -6.64 17.68
C GLY A 30 -32.58 -5.29 18.33
N LEU A 31 -32.80 -5.29 19.66
CA LEU A 31 -33.12 -4.10 20.44
C LEU A 31 -32.10 -2.98 20.33
N ILE A 32 -30.79 -3.27 20.30
CA ILE A 32 -29.77 -2.21 20.18
C ILE A 32 -29.84 -1.49 18.83
N TYR A 33 -30.23 -2.17 17.73
CA TYR A 33 -30.43 -1.54 16.42
C TYR A 33 -31.76 -0.76 16.40
N ALA A 34 -32.84 -1.33 16.93
CA ALA A 34 -34.12 -0.63 17.09
C ALA A 34 -33.96 0.64 17.95
N LEU A 35 -33.19 0.58 19.03
CA LEU A 35 -32.87 1.75 19.84
C LEU A 35 -32.13 2.81 19.00
N CYS A 36 -31.17 2.45 18.19
CA CYS A 36 -30.46 3.40 17.34
C CYS A 36 -31.39 4.05 16.31
N LEU A 37 -32.34 3.31 15.71
CA LEU A 37 -33.37 3.88 14.83
C LEU A 37 -34.22 4.89 15.58
N ARG A 38 -34.70 4.54 16.78
CA ARG A 38 -35.48 5.44 17.63
C ARG A 38 -34.72 6.69 18.05
N LEU A 39 -33.39 6.55 18.38
CA LEU A 39 -32.56 7.71 18.70
C LEU A 39 -32.38 8.65 17.49
N LYS A 40 -32.30 8.11 16.25
CA LYS A 40 -32.29 8.92 15.03
C LYS A 40 -33.59 9.74 14.88
N GLU A 41 -34.77 9.11 15.04
CA GLU A 41 -36.07 9.79 15.01
C GLU A 41 -36.15 10.91 16.04
N LEU A 42 -35.66 10.66 17.25
CA LEU A 42 -35.65 11.62 18.35
C LEU A 42 -34.53 12.66 18.22
N ARG A 43 -33.65 12.56 17.20
CA ARG A 43 -32.45 13.41 17.00
C ARG A 43 -31.51 13.42 18.19
N LEU A 44 -31.41 12.30 18.90
CA LEU A 44 -30.49 12.10 19.99
C LEU A 44 -29.14 11.60 19.46
N PRO A 45 -28.02 11.89 20.14
CA PRO A 45 -26.72 11.40 19.72
C PRO A 45 -26.65 9.87 19.80
N LEU A 46 -26.08 9.22 18.76
CA LEU A 46 -25.92 7.78 18.69
C LEU A 46 -24.72 7.29 19.53
N PRO A 47 -24.72 6.04 20.03
CA PRO A 47 -23.59 5.43 20.72
C PRO A 47 -22.37 5.33 19.80
N CYS A 48 -21.19 5.05 20.37
CA CYS A 48 -19.95 4.97 19.61
C CYS A 48 -19.76 3.64 18.86
N GLY A 49 -20.52 2.60 19.19
CA GLY A 49 -20.41 1.26 18.58
C GLY A 49 -21.52 0.33 19.04
N LEU A 50 -21.73 -0.74 18.25
CA LEU A 50 -22.73 -1.78 18.51
C LEU A 50 -22.03 -3.16 18.47
N ILE A 51 -22.35 -4.04 19.43
CA ILE A 51 -21.96 -5.44 19.40
C ILE A 51 -23.23 -6.28 19.43
N GLY A 52 -23.49 -7.01 18.34
CA GLY A 52 -24.62 -7.93 18.21
C GLY A 52 -24.13 -9.38 18.28
N ILE A 53 -24.61 -10.15 19.25
CA ILE A 53 -24.31 -11.57 19.39
C ILE A 53 -25.60 -12.30 18.98
N SER A 54 -25.54 -13.04 17.85
CA SER A 54 -26.70 -13.73 17.27
C SER A 54 -27.95 -12.84 17.23
N PRO A 55 -27.86 -11.60 16.67
CA PRO A 55 -28.94 -10.62 16.80
C PRO A 55 -30.17 -11.03 16.01
N TRP A 56 -31.33 -11.06 16.68
CA TRP A 56 -32.61 -11.31 16.06
C TRP A 56 -33.19 -10.01 15.50
N THR A 57 -33.05 -9.81 14.18
CA THR A 57 -33.35 -8.55 13.51
C THR A 57 -34.47 -8.62 12.50
N ASP A 58 -35.00 -9.82 12.27
CA ASP A 58 -36.15 -10.10 11.37
C ASP A 58 -37.14 -11.05 12.04
N LEU A 59 -38.21 -10.45 12.59
CA LEU A 59 -39.28 -11.20 13.23
C LEU A 59 -40.20 -11.95 12.22
N THR A 60 -39.99 -11.72 10.90
CA THR A 60 -40.71 -12.46 9.85
C THR A 60 -40.08 -13.82 9.53
N SER A 61 -38.89 -14.12 10.07
CA SER A 61 -38.12 -15.34 9.80
C SER A 61 -37.91 -15.58 8.30
N SER A 62 -37.53 -14.53 7.54
CA SER A 62 -37.43 -14.59 6.08
C SER A 62 -36.12 -15.23 5.58
N GLY A 63 -35.13 -15.43 6.45
CA GLY A 63 -33.85 -16.00 6.10
C GLY A 63 -33.95 -17.48 5.70
N GLN A 64 -33.10 -17.92 4.75
CA GLN A 64 -33.06 -19.32 4.32
C GLN A 64 -32.56 -20.26 5.44
N SER A 65 -31.72 -19.75 6.36
CA SER A 65 -31.23 -20.52 7.50
C SER A 65 -32.32 -21.01 8.46
N TYR A 66 -33.49 -20.38 8.46
CA TYR A 66 -34.65 -20.89 9.21
C TYR A 66 -35.17 -22.25 8.69
N ILE A 67 -34.87 -22.56 7.42
CA ILE A 67 -35.19 -23.84 6.79
C ILE A 67 -34.00 -24.79 6.90
N ASP A 68 -32.84 -24.33 6.50
CA ASP A 68 -31.63 -25.17 6.36
C ASP A 68 -31.09 -25.66 7.71
N ASN A 69 -31.17 -24.82 8.75
CA ASN A 69 -30.64 -25.12 10.09
C ASN A 69 -31.72 -25.57 11.09
N ARG A 70 -32.97 -25.77 10.64
CA ARG A 70 -34.10 -26.13 11.49
C ARG A 70 -33.86 -27.32 12.41
N ASP A 71 -33.26 -28.36 11.83
CA ASP A 71 -33.00 -29.62 12.54
C ASP A 71 -31.55 -29.71 13.08
N ILE A 72 -30.75 -28.66 12.84
CA ILE A 72 -29.33 -28.59 13.23
C ILE A 72 -29.15 -27.71 14.47
N ASP A 73 -29.88 -26.60 14.58
CA ASP A 73 -29.79 -25.67 15.71
C ASP A 73 -30.27 -26.37 17.01
N PRO A 74 -29.39 -26.58 18.02
CA PRO A 74 -29.77 -27.26 19.25
C PRO A 74 -30.54 -26.36 20.23
N SER A 75 -30.66 -25.05 19.95
CA SER A 75 -31.13 -24.07 20.92
C SER A 75 -32.43 -23.39 20.51
N MET A 76 -32.64 -23.16 19.22
CA MET A 76 -33.78 -22.39 18.70
C MET A 76 -34.48 -23.13 17.57
N THR A 77 -35.81 -22.99 17.50
CA THR A 77 -36.59 -23.49 16.37
C THR A 77 -37.40 -22.39 15.74
N PRO A 78 -37.69 -22.48 14.42
CA PRO A 78 -38.52 -21.48 13.74
C PRO A 78 -39.89 -21.27 14.38
N GLU A 79 -40.50 -22.36 14.86
CA GLU A 79 -41.84 -22.31 15.50
C GLU A 79 -41.82 -21.53 16.82
N LEU A 80 -40.77 -21.74 17.62
CA LEU A 80 -40.59 -21.01 18.88
C LEU A 80 -40.39 -19.53 18.65
N LEU A 81 -39.56 -19.18 17.66
CA LEU A 81 -39.31 -17.78 17.29
C LEU A 81 -40.55 -17.09 16.72
N GLN A 82 -41.33 -17.78 15.89
CA GLN A 82 -42.62 -17.27 15.39
C GLN A 82 -43.62 -17.05 16.53
N PHE A 83 -43.66 -17.96 17.50
CA PHE A 83 -44.50 -17.76 18.68
C PHE A 83 -44.10 -16.52 19.48
N TYR A 84 -42.78 -16.32 19.72
CA TYR A 84 -42.29 -15.13 20.41
C TYR A 84 -42.56 -13.85 19.62
N ALA A 85 -42.38 -13.86 18.31
CA ALA A 85 -42.70 -12.72 17.45
C ALA A 85 -44.21 -12.33 17.54
N ALA A 86 -45.09 -13.32 17.47
CA ALA A 86 -46.55 -13.10 17.59
C ALA A 86 -46.99 -12.60 18.99
N CYS A 87 -46.23 -12.94 20.05
CA CYS A 87 -46.46 -12.38 21.38
C CYS A 87 -45.97 -10.94 21.52
N TYR A 88 -45.00 -10.54 20.70
CA TYR A 88 -44.35 -9.24 20.82
C TYR A 88 -45.00 -8.15 19.97
N THR A 89 -45.45 -8.45 18.74
CA THR A 89 -46.00 -7.46 17.82
C THR A 89 -47.01 -8.07 16.83
N ASP A 90 -48.00 -7.27 16.46
CA ASP A 90 -48.93 -7.58 15.37
C ASP A 90 -48.35 -7.21 13.99
N ASP A 91 -47.32 -6.36 13.95
CA ASP A 91 -46.58 -6.00 12.73
C ASP A 91 -45.09 -6.39 12.83
N PRO A 92 -44.75 -7.60 12.41
CA PRO A 92 -43.36 -8.07 12.45
C PRO A 92 -42.42 -7.35 11.46
N LYS A 93 -42.94 -6.47 10.60
CA LYS A 93 -42.14 -5.64 9.67
C LYS A 93 -41.88 -4.23 10.18
N ASP A 94 -42.48 -3.83 11.31
CA ASP A 94 -42.16 -2.56 11.93
C ASP A 94 -40.64 -2.45 12.18
N PRO A 95 -39.95 -1.41 11.66
CA PRO A 95 -38.49 -1.21 11.87
C PRO A 95 -38.07 -1.14 13.34
N LEU A 96 -38.94 -0.80 14.26
CA LEU A 96 -38.64 -0.81 15.70
C LEU A 96 -38.79 -2.20 16.33
N CYS A 97 -39.41 -3.14 15.63
CA CYS A 97 -39.49 -4.54 16.01
C CYS A 97 -38.46 -5.38 15.22
N SER A 98 -38.35 -5.14 13.93
CA SER A 98 -37.42 -5.79 13.00
C SER A 98 -36.50 -4.76 12.34
N PRO A 99 -35.42 -4.37 12.98
CA PRO A 99 -34.52 -3.31 12.49
C PRO A 99 -33.90 -3.60 11.13
N LEU A 100 -33.92 -4.84 10.68
CA LEU A 100 -33.54 -5.20 9.32
C LEU A 100 -34.34 -4.43 8.26
N PHE A 101 -35.60 -4.05 8.51
CA PHE A 101 -36.44 -3.30 7.56
C PHE A 101 -36.29 -1.79 7.67
N GLY A 102 -35.56 -1.27 8.69
CA GLY A 102 -35.33 0.15 8.91
C GLY A 102 -34.26 0.79 8.03
N ASP A 103 -34.16 2.12 8.08
CA ASP A 103 -33.04 2.88 7.47
C ASP A 103 -31.82 2.87 8.35
N LEU A 104 -30.84 2.06 8.00
CA LEU A 104 -29.59 1.88 8.76
C LEU A 104 -28.52 2.94 8.44
N THR A 105 -28.79 3.91 7.55
CA THR A 105 -27.83 4.94 7.18
C THR A 105 -27.35 5.73 8.40
N GLY A 106 -26.04 5.86 8.56
CA GLY A 106 -25.41 6.63 9.64
C GLY A 106 -25.38 5.94 11.00
N LEU A 107 -25.74 4.65 11.10
CA LEU A 107 -25.58 3.89 12.34
C LEU A 107 -24.11 3.72 12.72
N PRO A 108 -23.82 3.53 14.02
CA PRO A 108 -22.46 3.33 14.52
C PRO A 108 -21.77 2.09 13.93
N PRO A 109 -20.42 2.02 14.01
CA PRO A 109 -19.71 0.80 13.70
C PRO A 109 -20.26 -0.40 14.46
N SER A 110 -20.43 -1.53 13.77
CA SER A 110 -21.04 -2.74 14.31
C SER A 110 -20.09 -3.92 14.25
N LEU A 111 -20.04 -4.72 15.30
CA LEU A 111 -19.39 -6.02 15.37
C LEU A 111 -20.45 -7.08 15.62
N LEU A 112 -20.53 -8.08 14.74
CA LEU A 112 -21.55 -9.12 14.75
C LEU A 112 -20.91 -10.49 14.94
N PHE A 113 -21.51 -11.30 15.79
CA PHE A 113 -21.16 -12.71 15.98
C PHE A 113 -22.38 -13.58 15.73
N VAL A 114 -22.18 -14.73 15.09
CA VAL A 114 -23.25 -15.71 14.85
C VAL A 114 -22.65 -17.11 14.68
N GLY A 115 -23.33 -18.13 15.19
CA GLY A 115 -23.00 -19.54 14.95
C GLY A 115 -23.44 -19.97 13.54
N GLY A 116 -22.67 -20.89 12.96
CA GLY A 116 -22.95 -21.43 11.61
C GLY A 116 -24.22 -22.31 11.59
N ASP A 117 -24.56 -22.92 12.73
CA ASP A 117 -25.67 -23.87 12.86
C ASP A 117 -26.97 -23.22 13.37
N GLU A 118 -26.97 -21.87 13.55
CA GLU A 118 -28.14 -21.14 14.03
C GLU A 118 -29.24 -20.99 12.97
N VAL A 119 -30.50 -21.10 13.36
CA VAL A 119 -31.63 -20.73 12.50
C VAL A 119 -31.63 -19.24 12.16
N MET A 120 -31.08 -18.36 13.02
CA MET A 120 -30.95 -16.91 12.83
C MET A 120 -29.63 -16.49 12.13
N LEU A 121 -28.89 -17.42 11.52
CA LEU A 121 -27.66 -17.12 10.80
C LEU A 121 -27.87 -16.03 9.74
N ASP A 122 -28.93 -16.13 8.96
CA ASP A 122 -29.20 -15.19 7.87
C ASP A 122 -29.67 -13.83 8.37
N ASP A 123 -30.29 -13.72 9.53
CA ASP A 123 -30.58 -12.42 10.15
C ASP A 123 -29.32 -11.60 10.30
N THR A 124 -28.27 -12.21 10.84
CA THR A 124 -26.97 -11.56 11.02
C THR A 124 -26.28 -11.24 9.70
N ARG A 125 -26.34 -12.15 8.71
CA ARG A 125 -25.79 -11.92 7.36
C ARG A 125 -26.50 -10.79 6.62
N MET A 126 -27.82 -10.78 6.66
CA MET A 126 -28.64 -9.74 6.01
C MET A 126 -28.41 -8.38 6.69
N LEU A 127 -28.36 -8.35 8.03
CA LEU A 127 -28.03 -7.13 8.77
C LEU A 127 -26.64 -6.60 8.39
N HIS A 128 -25.63 -7.48 8.38
CA HIS A 128 -24.26 -7.12 7.98
C HIS A 128 -24.24 -6.51 6.58
N LYS A 129 -24.85 -7.19 5.61
CA LYS A 129 -24.92 -6.71 4.24
C LYS A 129 -25.62 -5.35 4.16
N LYS A 130 -26.78 -5.21 4.80
CA LYS A 130 -27.54 -3.96 4.77
C LYS A 130 -26.80 -2.80 5.43
N LEU A 131 -26.07 -3.04 6.51
CA LEU A 131 -25.19 -2.03 7.13
C LEU A 131 -24.12 -1.54 6.14
N LEU A 132 -23.45 -2.45 5.43
CA LEU A 132 -22.46 -2.09 4.41
C LEU A 132 -23.10 -1.32 3.24
N ASP A 133 -24.23 -1.79 2.73
CA ASP A 133 -24.99 -1.13 1.65
C ASP A 133 -25.46 0.27 2.06
N SER A 134 -25.70 0.49 3.35
CA SER A 134 -26.05 1.80 3.94
C SER A 134 -24.83 2.68 4.26
N GLY A 135 -23.62 2.26 3.85
CA GLY A 135 -22.38 3.01 4.09
C GLY A 135 -21.86 2.95 5.54
N CYS A 136 -22.39 2.04 6.37
CA CYS A 136 -21.95 1.85 7.74
C CYS A 136 -20.78 0.85 7.82
N LYS A 137 -19.93 0.99 8.87
CA LYS A 137 -18.89 0.01 9.14
C LYS A 137 -19.48 -1.20 9.85
N SER A 138 -19.32 -2.39 9.29
CA SER A 138 -19.77 -3.64 9.90
C SER A 138 -18.71 -4.73 9.72
N GLN A 139 -18.50 -5.48 10.79
CA GLN A 139 -17.66 -6.67 10.82
C GLN A 139 -18.50 -7.84 11.32
N ILE A 140 -18.43 -8.99 10.65
CA ILE A 140 -19.14 -10.21 11.03
C ILE A 140 -18.12 -11.34 11.32
N VAL A 141 -18.39 -12.11 12.35
CA VAL A 141 -17.70 -13.35 12.69
C VAL A 141 -18.73 -14.47 12.65
N ILE A 142 -18.59 -15.41 11.73
CA ILE A 142 -19.41 -16.61 11.62
C ILE A 142 -18.57 -17.78 12.12
N ALA A 143 -18.97 -18.39 13.22
CA ALA A 143 -18.26 -19.51 13.81
C ALA A 143 -18.89 -20.85 13.31
N PRO A 144 -18.20 -21.63 12.47
CA PRO A 144 -18.71 -22.90 11.98
C PRO A 144 -19.04 -23.87 13.14
N GLU A 145 -20.07 -24.67 12.97
CA GLU A 145 -20.47 -25.70 13.95
C GLU A 145 -20.73 -25.14 15.36
N ARG A 146 -21.26 -23.92 15.44
CA ARG A 146 -21.62 -23.24 16.68
C ARG A 146 -23.10 -22.89 16.66
N TRP A 147 -23.67 -22.88 17.86
CA TRP A 147 -25.09 -22.60 18.15
C TRP A 147 -25.34 -21.18 18.60
N HIS A 148 -26.59 -20.89 18.91
CA HIS A 148 -27.07 -19.57 19.30
C HIS A 148 -26.31 -18.98 20.50
N ALA A 149 -25.85 -17.74 20.36
CA ALA A 149 -25.12 -16.96 21.35
C ALA A 149 -23.84 -17.67 21.88
N TYR A 150 -23.18 -18.49 21.07
CA TYR A 150 -22.03 -19.31 21.43
C TYR A 150 -20.91 -18.55 22.15
N VAL A 151 -20.73 -17.27 21.84
CA VAL A 151 -19.70 -16.40 22.44
C VAL A 151 -19.84 -16.34 23.96
N LEU A 152 -21.08 -16.40 24.48
CA LEU A 152 -21.36 -16.26 25.91
C LEU A 152 -20.99 -17.50 26.75
N TYR A 153 -20.73 -18.63 26.10
CA TYR A 153 -20.40 -19.87 26.81
C TYR A 153 -18.95 -19.98 27.28
N TYR A 154 -18.09 -19.00 26.95
CA TYR A 154 -16.70 -18.91 27.40
C TYR A 154 -15.86 -20.16 27.13
N LEU A 155 -15.99 -20.72 25.92
CA LEU A 155 -15.22 -21.89 25.51
C LEU A 155 -13.79 -21.49 25.12
N ASN A 156 -12.83 -22.38 25.38
CA ASN A 156 -11.41 -22.13 25.04
C ASN A 156 -11.20 -21.83 23.54
N GLU A 157 -11.96 -22.48 22.67
CA GLU A 157 -11.92 -22.30 21.22
C GLU A 157 -12.41 -20.93 20.78
N ASN A 158 -13.20 -20.23 21.60
CA ASN A 158 -13.79 -18.92 21.32
C ASN A 158 -13.01 -17.76 21.94
N MET A 159 -11.85 -18.00 22.54
CA MET A 159 -11.05 -16.94 23.21
C MET A 159 -10.62 -15.85 22.24
N SER A 160 -10.37 -16.17 20.96
CA SER A 160 -10.05 -15.18 19.91
C SER A 160 -11.19 -14.17 19.65
N ASP A 161 -12.45 -14.55 19.95
CA ASP A 161 -13.60 -13.68 19.77
C ASP A 161 -13.66 -12.61 20.86
N PHE A 162 -13.26 -12.95 22.10
CA PHE A 162 -13.08 -11.96 23.17
C PHE A 162 -11.95 -10.96 22.83
N ASP A 163 -10.85 -11.41 22.23
CA ASP A 163 -9.80 -10.49 21.73
C ASP A 163 -10.35 -9.56 20.64
N THR A 164 -11.24 -10.07 19.79
CA THR A 164 -11.90 -9.27 18.74
C THR A 164 -12.84 -8.26 19.34
N ILE A 165 -13.64 -8.63 20.36
CA ILE A 165 -14.47 -7.71 21.16
C ILE A 165 -13.61 -6.64 21.81
N GLY A 166 -12.52 -7.02 22.50
CA GLY A 166 -11.60 -6.09 23.17
C GLY A 166 -10.98 -5.08 22.23
N ARG A 167 -10.54 -5.54 21.04
CA ARG A 167 -10.02 -4.65 19.98
C ARG A 167 -11.09 -3.71 19.45
N PHE A 168 -12.31 -4.18 19.24
CA PHE A 168 -13.43 -3.36 18.80
C PHE A 168 -13.77 -2.29 19.85
N MET A 169 -13.94 -2.67 21.11
CA MET A 169 -14.20 -1.75 22.23
C MET A 169 -13.12 -0.67 22.34
N THR A 170 -11.83 -1.07 22.31
CA THR A 170 -10.72 -0.12 22.35
C THR A 170 -10.78 0.87 21.20
N ARG A 171 -11.18 0.44 20.01
CA ARG A 171 -11.27 1.26 18.82
C ARG A 171 -12.40 2.30 18.91
N VAL A 172 -13.59 1.90 19.37
CA VAL A 172 -14.79 2.77 19.37
C VAL A 172 -14.91 3.65 20.60
N LEU A 173 -14.39 3.20 21.77
CA LEU A 173 -14.44 3.94 23.03
C LEU A 173 -13.28 4.93 23.21
N SER A 174 -12.26 4.89 22.38
CA SER A 174 -11.12 5.79 22.51
C SER A 174 -11.51 7.22 22.11
N PRO A 175 -11.69 8.16 23.04
CA PRO A 175 -12.24 9.50 22.78
C PRO A 175 -11.28 10.43 22.03
N VAL A 176 -10.00 10.08 21.99
CA VAL A 176 -8.97 10.76 21.19
C VAL A 176 -8.14 9.68 20.51
N ARG A 177 -8.30 9.56 19.19
CA ARG A 177 -7.38 8.77 18.39
C ARG A 177 -5.97 9.34 18.60
N LYS A 178 -5.20 8.76 19.54
CA LYS A 178 -3.77 9.08 19.66
C LYS A 178 -3.15 8.83 18.31
N LEU A 179 -2.59 9.89 17.71
CA LEU A 179 -1.84 9.76 16.47
C LEU A 179 -0.79 8.66 16.63
N ARG A 180 -0.80 7.70 15.72
CA ARG A 180 0.22 6.65 15.73
C ARG A 180 1.56 7.29 15.39
N TRP A 181 2.58 6.91 16.13
CA TRP A 181 3.95 7.19 15.76
C TRP A 181 4.68 5.88 15.49
N MET A 182 5.54 5.89 14.49
CA MET A 182 6.28 4.71 14.05
C MET A 182 7.75 5.08 13.89
N ARG A 183 8.63 4.17 14.26
CA ARG A 183 10.05 4.30 13.91
C ARG A 183 10.20 4.15 12.40
N LEU A 184 11.19 4.82 11.81
CA LEU A 184 11.56 4.50 10.43
C LEU A 184 12.01 3.03 10.37
N ASP A 185 11.61 2.32 9.31
CA ASP A 185 12.15 0.99 9.05
C ASP A 185 13.65 1.06 8.76
N ASN A 186 14.29 -0.11 8.74
CA ASN A 186 15.73 -0.17 8.59
C ASN A 186 16.23 0.53 7.32
N ALA A 187 15.59 0.29 6.16
CA ALA A 187 15.95 0.92 4.90
C ALA A 187 15.67 2.43 4.87
N ALA A 188 14.62 2.87 5.56
CA ALA A 188 14.16 4.25 5.54
C ALA A 188 15.09 5.25 6.25
N LYS A 189 15.90 4.80 7.20
CA LYS A 189 16.74 5.68 8.04
C LYS A 189 17.77 6.48 7.27
N ILE A 190 18.19 5.99 6.11
CA ILE A 190 19.19 6.67 5.28
C ILE A 190 18.62 7.92 4.58
N TYR A 191 17.35 7.91 4.19
CA TYR A 191 16.75 8.94 3.34
C TYR A 191 16.72 10.34 3.99
N PRO A 192 16.33 10.52 5.27
CA PRO A 192 16.41 11.84 5.90
C PRO A 192 17.83 12.37 6.09
N ALA A 193 18.83 11.48 6.25
CA ALA A 193 20.24 11.83 6.42
C ALA A 193 20.90 12.17 5.07
N ALA A 194 20.50 11.49 3.98
CA ALA A 194 21.03 11.67 2.63
C ALA A 194 20.49 12.90 1.90
N LYS A 195 19.58 13.67 2.51
CA LYS A 195 18.99 14.85 1.90
C LYS A 195 20.04 15.87 1.44
N ARG A 196 19.80 16.51 0.29
CA ARG A 196 20.59 17.64 -0.25
C ARG A 196 19.69 18.83 -0.52
N ARG A 197 20.29 20.02 -0.72
CA ARG A 197 19.53 21.26 -0.95
C ARG A 197 18.57 21.17 -2.16
N ASN A 198 18.97 20.46 -3.20
CA ASN A 198 18.22 20.35 -4.45
C ASN A 198 17.74 18.91 -4.74
N TRP A 199 17.70 18.05 -3.73
CA TRP A 199 17.33 16.65 -3.93
C TRP A 199 16.62 16.07 -2.71
N THR A 200 15.45 15.50 -2.95
CA THR A 200 14.67 14.70 -2.01
C THR A 200 14.33 13.36 -2.66
N ASN A 201 14.40 12.30 -1.88
CA ASN A 201 14.24 10.94 -2.37
C ASN A 201 12.75 10.61 -2.53
N TYR A 202 12.16 11.03 -3.64
CA TYR A 202 10.78 10.73 -4.02
C TYR A 202 10.74 9.79 -5.22
N PHE A 203 9.68 8.99 -5.29
CA PHE A 203 9.29 8.25 -6.49
C PHE A 203 7.82 8.51 -6.78
N ARG A 204 7.42 8.34 -8.04
CA ARG A 204 6.06 8.59 -8.53
C ARG A 204 5.44 7.33 -9.07
N LEU A 205 4.17 7.15 -8.76
CA LEU A 205 3.25 6.23 -9.41
C LEU A 205 2.08 7.03 -9.94
N SER A 206 1.61 6.72 -11.16
CA SER A 206 0.44 7.38 -11.71
C SER A 206 -0.46 6.43 -12.49
N ALA A 207 -1.75 6.74 -12.47
CA ALA A 207 -2.78 6.11 -13.28
C ALA A 207 -3.42 7.21 -14.15
N THR A 208 -3.43 6.99 -15.46
CA THR A 208 -4.17 7.83 -16.40
C THR A 208 -5.51 7.15 -16.67
N LEU A 209 -6.58 7.84 -16.38
CA LEU A 209 -7.94 7.35 -16.56
C LEU A 209 -8.41 7.59 -18.00
N THR A 210 -9.53 6.99 -18.37
CA THR A 210 -10.17 7.17 -19.68
C THR A 210 -10.89 8.51 -19.79
N GLU A 211 -11.19 9.17 -18.66
CA GLU A 211 -11.88 10.44 -18.58
C GLU A 211 -11.15 11.41 -17.63
N GLU A 212 -11.47 12.69 -17.72
CA GLU A 212 -10.93 13.71 -16.82
C GLU A 212 -11.30 13.46 -15.36
N VAL A 213 -10.37 13.82 -14.50
CA VAL A 213 -10.48 13.62 -13.05
C VAL A 213 -11.38 14.70 -12.43
N ASP A 214 -12.44 14.27 -11.74
CA ASP A 214 -13.22 15.16 -10.88
C ASP A 214 -12.47 15.38 -9.55
N LEU A 215 -12.03 16.62 -9.32
CA LEU A 215 -11.24 16.97 -8.13
C LEU A 215 -12.03 16.83 -6.81
N ASN A 216 -13.35 17.05 -6.84
CA ASN A 216 -14.18 16.93 -5.64
C ASN A 216 -14.33 15.47 -5.22
N VAL A 217 -14.59 14.60 -6.20
CA VAL A 217 -14.67 13.16 -5.99
C VAL A 217 -13.33 12.61 -5.54
N LEU A 218 -12.23 13.05 -6.18
CA LEU A 218 -10.88 12.62 -5.78
C LEU A 218 -10.53 13.07 -4.37
N ARG A 219 -10.96 14.27 -3.96
CA ARG A 219 -10.76 14.77 -2.58
C ARG A 219 -11.46 13.85 -1.58
N ALA A 220 -12.71 13.50 -1.82
CA ALA A 220 -13.48 12.62 -0.94
C ALA A 220 -12.86 11.20 -0.90
N ALA A 221 -12.43 10.68 -2.05
CA ALA A 221 -11.75 9.39 -2.14
C ALA A 221 -10.40 9.39 -1.39
N LEU A 222 -9.63 10.48 -1.47
CA LEU A 222 -8.37 10.62 -0.76
C LEU A 222 -8.55 10.65 0.75
N ASP A 223 -9.60 11.33 1.25
CA ASP A 223 -9.92 11.37 2.68
C ASP A 223 -10.25 9.97 3.23
N VAL A 224 -10.90 9.11 2.46
CA VAL A 224 -11.15 7.71 2.81
C VAL A 224 -9.83 6.91 2.78
N THR A 225 -9.06 7.04 1.68
CA THR A 225 -7.82 6.28 1.49
C THR A 225 -6.77 6.57 2.55
N VAL A 226 -6.60 7.84 2.95
CA VAL A 226 -5.65 8.24 4.01
C VAL A 226 -5.91 7.50 5.32
N ARG A 227 -7.17 7.24 5.67
CA ARG A 227 -7.54 6.50 6.89
C ARG A 227 -7.15 5.02 6.81
N ARG A 228 -7.18 4.45 5.60
CA ARG A 228 -6.84 3.05 5.35
C ARG A 228 -5.32 2.79 5.39
N PHE A 229 -4.49 3.81 5.15
CA PHE A 229 -3.03 3.69 5.04
C PHE A 229 -2.27 4.53 6.09
N PRO A 230 -2.40 4.25 7.40
CA PRO A 230 -1.75 5.05 8.44
C PRO A 230 -0.23 4.91 8.47
N SER A 231 0.38 3.94 7.75
CA SER A 231 1.83 3.83 7.57
C SER A 231 2.37 4.73 6.46
N ILE A 232 1.51 5.15 5.51
CA ILE A 232 1.86 6.03 4.37
C ILE A 232 1.38 7.46 4.65
N ALA A 233 0.18 7.59 5.22
CA ALA A 233 -0.41 8.87 5.61
C ALA A 233 0.27 9.43 6.87
N VAL A 234 1.52 9.83 6.71
CA VAL A 234 2.41 10.25 7.80
C VAL A 234 3.17 11.53 7.46
N ARG A 235 3.71 12.14 8.50
CA ARG A 235 4.69 13.22 8.41
C ARG A 235 5.97 12.85 9.12
N LEU A 236 7.10 13.36 8.65
CA LEU A 236 8.39 13.11 9.27
C LEU A 236 8.63 14.06 10.45
N ARG A 237 8.94 13.50 11.61
CA ARG A 237 9.28 14.23 12.83
C ARG A 237 10.74 13.99 13.23
N ARG A 238 11.32 14.97 13.87
CA ARG A 238 12.67 14.90 14.41
C ARG A 238 12.63 14.66 15.92
N GLY A 239 13.21 13.55 16.35
CA GLY A 239 13.48 13.26 17.76
C GLY A 239 14.91 13.64 18.16
N ALA A 240 15.28 13.39 19.41
CA ALA A 240 16.63 13.64 19.93
C ALA A 240 17.69 12.72 19.27
N PHE A 241 17.35 11.44 19.09
CA PHE A 241 18.26 10.41 18.59
C PHE A 241 17.91 9.85 17.21
N TRP A 242 16.62 9.91 16.80
CA TRP A 242 16.12 9.36 15.55
C TRP A 242 15.00 10.23 14.97
N TYR A 243 14.82 10.13 13.65
CA TYR A 243 13.57 10.53 13.02
C TYR A 243 12.49 9.49 13.30
N TYR A 244 11.23 9.92 13.30
CA TYR A 244 10.06 9.06 13.40
C TYR A 244 8.94 9.56 12.49
N LEU A 245 8.01 8.67 12.16
CA LEU A 245 6.83 8.97 11.37
C LEU A 245 5.65 9.17 12.32
N GLU A 246 4.90 10.22 12.12
CA GLU A 246 3.68 10.53 12.85
C GLU A 246 2.50 10.57 11.89
N GLU A 247 1.45 9.83 12.21
CA GLU A 247 0.22 9.77 11.42
C GLU A 247 -0.38 11.17 11.22
N ILE A 248 -0.94 11.44 10.03
CA ILE A 248 -1.73 12.64 9.74
C ILE A 248 -3.22 12.29 9.74
N THR A 249 -4.05 13.24 10.22
CA THR A 249 -5.51 13.07 10.30
C THR A 249 -6.25 13.62 9.10
N LYS A 250 -5.63 14.51 8.35
CA LYS A 250 -6.21 15.17 7.17
C LYS A 250 -5.40 14.82 5.94
N ALA A 251 -6.08 14.50 4.86
CA ALA A 251 -5.44 14.30 3.57
C ALA A 251 -4.71 15.58 3.09
N PRO A 252 -3.56 15.43 2.39
CA PRO A 252 -2.86 16.57 1.81
C PRO A 252 -3.72 17.25 0.73
N ALA A 253 -3.38 18.48 0.37
CA ALA A 253 -3.99 19.14 -0.77
C ALA A 253 -3.69 18.35 -2.05
N ILE A 254 -4.66 18.34 -2.99
CA ILE A 254 -4.42 17.87 -4.35
C ILE A 254 -3.81 19.02 -5.10
N GLU A 255 -2.64 18.78 -5.73
CA GLU A 255 -1.88 19.78 -6.45
C GLU A 255 -2.06 19.60 -7.97
N GLU A 256 -1.89 20.66 -8.74
CA GLU A 256 -1.77 20.56 -10.18
C GLU A 256 -0.41 19.94 -10.56
N ASP A 257 -0.41 18.96 -11.45
CA ASP A 257 0.82 18.33 -11.93
C ASP A 257 1.54 19.27 -12.91
N LYS A 258 2.86 19.35 -12.78
CA LYS A 258 3.70 20.22 -13.60
C LYS A 258 4.22 19.52 -14.85
N SER A 259 4.95 20.25 -15.67
CA SER A 259 5.51 19.76 -16.95
C SER A 259 6.56 18.65 -16.81
N TYR A 260 7.07 18.40 -15.60
CA TYR A 260 8.00 17.31 -15.33
C TYR A 260 7.72 16.67 -13.97
N PRO A 261 7.99 15.35 -13.84
CA PRO A 261 7.72 14.61 -12.61
C PRO A 261 8.77 14.92 -11.53
N LEU A 262 8.42 14.61 -10.27
CA LEU A 262 9.34 14.65 -9.14
C LEU A 262 9.99 16.04 -8.94
N VAL A 263 9.22 17.10 -9.16
CA VAL A 263 9.65 18.47 -8.82
C VAL A 263 10.13 18.49 -7.37
N HIS A 264 11.27 19.14 -7.14
CA HIS A 264 11.89 19.19 -5.81
C HIS A 264 10.88 19.57 -4.72
N VAL A 265 10.77 18.72 -3.71
CA VAL A 265 9.95 18.94 -2.51
C VAL A 265 10.85 19.44 -1.38
N PRO A 266 10.62 20.63 -0.85
CA PRO A 266 11.34 21.11 0.33
C PRO A 266 11.17 20.15 1.51
N PHE A 267 12.24 19.94 2.27
CA PHE A 267 12.17 19.00 3.41
C PHE A 267 11.16 19.43 4.50
N ASP A 268 10.83 20.71 4.56
CA ASP A 268 9.80 21.22 5.49
C ASP A 268 8.38 20.78 5.08
N ASP A 269 8.14 20.51 3.80
CA ASP A 269 6.87 19.95 3.34
C ASP A 269 6.75 18.46 3.67
N VAL A 270 7.87 17.70 3.65
CA VAL A 270 7.92 16.32 4.18
C VAL A 270 7.53 16.26 5.67
N ARG A 271 7.80 17.34 6.41
CA ARG A 271 7.38 17.48 7.81
C ARG A 271 5.89 17.77 7.99
N LYS A 272 5.19 18.13 6.91
CA LYS A 272 3.73 18.31 6.91
C LYS A 272 3.04 17.03 6.43
N CYS A 273 3.51 16.48 5.29
CA CYS A 273 3.05 15.22 4.70
C CYS A 273 4.19 14.58 3.90
N ALA A 274 4.37 13.27 4.05
CA ALA A 274 5.44 12.53 3.38
C ALA A 274 5.04 11.97 2.00
N PHE A 275 3.88 12.33 1.49
CA PHE A 275 3.45 12.08 0.11
C PHE A 275 2.63 13.26 -0.41
N ARG A 276 2.44 13.33 -1.72
CA ARG A 276 1.55 14.31 -2.36
C ARG A 276 0.77 13.67 -3.49
N VAL A 277 -0.40 14.23 -3.78
CA VAL A 277 -1.29 13.81 -4.87
C VAL A 277 -1.38 14.94 -5.89
N LEU A 278 -1.14 14.61 -7.15
CA LEU A 278 -1.12 15.56 -8.24
C LEU A 278 -2.09 15.12 -9.35
N VAL A 279 -2.68 16.08 -10.04
CA VAL A 279 -3.64 15.82 -11.12
C VAL A 279 -3.29 16.66 -12.33
N TYR A 280 -3.39 16.04 -13.51
CA TYR A 280 -3.36 16.73 -14.80
C TYR A 280 -4.31 16.04 -15.78
N GLY A 281 -5.39 16.71 -16.18
CA GLY A 281 -6.43 16.12 -17.03
C GLY A 281 -6.98 14.82 -16.45
N SER A 282 -6.75 13.72 -17.14
CA SER A 282 -7.17 12.37 -16.71
C SER A 282 -6.16 11.63 -15.84
N ARG A 283 -4.99 12.20 -15.53
CA ARG A 283 -3.93 11.54 -14.77
C ARG A 283 -3.99 11.86 -13.28
N ILE A 284 -4.04 10.84 -12.44
CA ILE A 284 -3.83 10.89 -10.99
C ILE A 284 -2.41 10.38 -10.72
N ALA A 285 -1.55 11.21 -10.13
CA ALA A 285 -0.20 10.84 -9.72
C ALA A 285 -0.05 10.96 -8.21
N VAL A 286 0.69 10.02 -7.62
CA VAL A 286 1.09 10.07 -6.21
C VAL A 286 2.60 9.98 -6.12
N GLU A 287 3.19 10.93 -5.42
CA GLU A 287 4.62 10.95 -5.16
C GLU A 287 4.87 10.70 -3.67
N PHE A 288 5.73 9.73 -3.40
CA PHE A 288 6.04 9.28 -2.04
C PHE A 288 7.48 9.60 -1.68
N PHE A 289 7.67 10.16 -0.49
CA PHE A 289 9.00 10.19 0.13
C PHE A 289 9.41 8.76 0.48
N HIS A 290 10.50 8.29 -0.10
CA HIS A 290 10.88 6.86 -0.08
C HIS A 290 11.09 6.28 1.33
N ALA A 291 11.14 7.14 2.36
CA ALA A 291 11.19 6.68 3.75
C ALA A 291 9.87 6.09 4.29
N VAL A 292 8.74 6.25 3.58
CA VAL A 292 7.44 5.77 4.07
C VAL A 292 6.99 4.47 3.45
N THR A 293 7.37 4.23 2.20
CA THR A 293 6.95 3.03 1.46
C THR A 293 7.89 2.73 0.30
N ASP A 294 7.86 1.51 -0.21
CA ASP A 294 8.50 1.10 -1.46
C ASP A 294 7.51 1.12 -2.65
N GLY A 295 8.00 0.75 -3.83
CA GLY A 295 7.18 0.73 -5.04
C GLY A 295 5.94 -0.16 -4.93
N THR A 296 6.02 -1.28 -4.19
CA THR A 296 4.88 -2.20 -3.97
C THR A 296 3.81 -1.57 -3.09
N GLY A 297 4.20 -1.03 -1.93
CA GLY A 297 3.24 -0.37 -1.02
C GLY A 297 2.64 0.89 -1.65
N GLY A 298 3.43 1.68 -2.38
CA GLY A 298 2.94 2.84 -3.13
C GLY A 298 1.95 2.46 -4.24
N LEU A 299 2.20 1.35 -4.95
CA LEU A 299 1.28 0.85 -5.98
C LEU A 299 -0.07 0.40 -5.38
N ILE A 300 -0.04 -0.28 -4.23
CA ILE A 300 -1.25 -0.69 -3.50
C ILE A 300 -2.04 0.56 -3.07
N PHE A 301 -1.36 1.59 -2.57
CA PHE A 301 -1.99 2.87 -2.23
C PHE A 301 -2.68 3.52 -3.45
N LEU A 302 -1.96 3.65 -4.58
CA LEU A 302 -2.52 4.25 -5.80
C LEU A 302 -3.74 3.47 -6.31
N LYS A 303 -3.65 2.14 -6.37
CA LYS A 303 -4.78 1.29 -6.80
C LYS A 303 -6.00 1.48 -5.90
N THR A 304 -5.80 1.51 -4.60
CA THR A 304 -6.89 1.69 -3.63
C THR A 304 -7.51 3.08 -3.73
N LEU A 305 -6.69 4.13 -3.94
CA LEU A 305 -7.18 5.50 -4.17
C LEU A 305 -8.03 5.59 -5.45
N VAL A 306 -7.54 5.02 -6.54
CA VAL A 306 -8.27 5.03 -7.83
C VAL A 306 -9.54 4.20 -7.73
N ALA A 307 -9.51 3.03 -7.06
CA ALA A 307 -10.69 2.22 -6.83
C ALA A 307 -11.77 2.99 -6.04
N GLU A 308 -11.38 3.66 -4.95
CA GLU A 308 -12.31 4.50 -4.18
C GLU A 308 -12.86 5.66 -5.00
N TYR A 309 -12.02 6.32 -5.80
CA TYR A 309 -12.45 7.38 -6.72
C TYR A 309 -13.52 6.87 -7.71
N LEU A 310 -13.28 5.72 -8.35
CA LEU A 310 -14.21 5.14 -9.32
C LEU A 310 -15.51 4.70 -8.65
N CYS A 311 -15.44 4.09 -7.46
CA CYS A 311 -16.63 3.74 -6.68
C CYS A 311 -17.50 4.96 -6.37
N GLN A 312 -16.88 6.08 -5.99
CA GLN A 312 -17.63 7.31 -5.69
C GLN A 312 -18.16 8.00 -6.94
N LYS A 313 -17.37 8.03 -8.04
CA LYS A 313 -17.76 8.69 -9.30
C LYS A 313 -18.88 7.95 -10.02
N TYR A 314 -18.74 6.63 -10.18
CA TYR A 314 -19.64 5.82 -11.01
C TYR A 314 -20.63 4.97 -10.20
N LYS A 315 -20.56 5.01 -8.87
CA LYS A 315 -21.41 4.19 -7.95
C LYS A 315 -21.28 2.68 -8.22
N ILE A 316 -20.10 2.24 -8.65
CA ILE A 316 -19.76 0.84 -8.88
C ILE A 316 -19.09 0.24 -7.63
N ASN A 317 -19.20 -1.08 -7.47
CA ASN A 317 -18.48 -1.80 -6.42
C ASN A 317 -17.22 -2.44 -7.02
N ILE A 318 -16.04 -2.06 -6.51
CA ILE A 318 -14.76 -2.64 -6.90
C ILE A 318 -14.28 -3.54 -5.75
N PRO A 319 -14.03 -4.84 -5.99
CA PRO A 319 -13.63 -5.78 -4.95
C PRO A 319 -12.22 -5.49 -4.41
N ALA A 320 -11.98 -5.94 -3.16
CA ALA A 320 -10.67 -5.86 -2.51
C ALA A 320 -9.76 -7.00 -2.96
N GLU A 321 -9.26 -6.92 -4.19
CA GLU A 321 -8.40 -7.92 -4.81
C GLU A 321 -7.31 -7.29 -5.68
N ASN A 322 -6.39 -8.08 -6.20
CA ASN A 322 -5.33 -7.64 -7.10
C ASN A 322 -4.50 -6.44 -6.55
N GLY A 323 -4.41 -6.30 -5.21
CA GLY A 323 -3.71 -5.22 -4.52
C GLY A 323 -4.54 -3.95 -4.31
N VAL A 324 -5.85 -4.00 -4.55
CA VAL A 324 -6.81 -3.04 -3.98
C VAL A 324 -7.17 -3.54 -2.58
N LEU A 325 -7.03 -2.69 -1.57
CA LEU A 325 -7.40 -3.05 -0.19
C LEU A 325 -8.86 -2.69 0.11
N GLY A 326 -9.46 -3.41 1.07
CA GLY A 326 -10.77 -3.07 1.60
C GLY A 326 -10.78 -1.64 2.14
N ARG A 327 -11.47 -0.73 1.46
CA ARG A 327 -11.36 0.73 1.66
C ARG A 327 -11.90 1.21 2.99
N LEU A 328 -12.88 0.47 3.53
CA LEU A 328 -13.53 0.77 4.81
C LEU A 328 -13.01 -0.09 5.96
N GLU A 329 -12.11 -1.04 5.66
CA GLU A 329 -11.49 -1.92 6.66
C GLU A 329 -10.40 -1.18 7.44
N ASP A 330 -10.21 -1.57 8.70
CA ASP A 330 -9.06 -1.13 9.46
C ASP A 330 -7.78 -1.80 8.94
N PRO A 331 -6.65 -1.10 8.98
CA PRO A 331 -5.37 -1.67 8.58
C PRO A 331 -4.98 -2.84 9.49
N ASP A 332 -4.53 -3.94 8.87
CA ASP A 332 -3.95 -5.06 9.59
C ASP A 332 -2.65 -4.61 10.31
N PRO A 333 -2.40 -5.04 11.55
CA PRO A 333 -1.15 -4.76 12.24
C PRO A 333 0.11 -5.15 11.45
N GLU A 334 0.09 -6.24 10.66
CA GLU A 334 1.20 -6.64 9.80
C GLU A 334 1.50 -5.62 8.69
N GLU A 335 0.52 -4.85 8.22
CA GLU A 335 0.71 -3.79 7.23
C GLU A 335 1.58 -2.64 7.75
N LEU A 336 1.68 -2.49 9.07
CA LEU A 336 2.43 -1.43 9.76
C LEU A 336 3.81 -1.89 10.25
N GLU A 337 4.12 -3.19 10.14
CA GLU A 337 5.31 -3.83 10.69
C GLU A 337 6.60 -3.41 9.96
N ASP A 338 7.72 -3.31 10.70
CA ASP A 338 9.07 -3.30 10.15
C ASP A 338 9.56 -4.76 9.96
N SER A 339 9.28 -5.33 8.80
CA SER A 339 9.59 -6.73 8.51
C SER A 339 11.10 -7.03 8.42
N PHE A 340 11.97 -6.03 8.27
CA PHE A 340 13.41 -6.25 8.37
C PHE A 340 13.82 -6.81 9.73
N LEU A 341 13.20 -6.34 10.81
CA LEU A 341 13.51 -6.82 12.16
C LEU A 341 13.07 -8.27 12.38
N ARG A 342 11.98 -8.70 11.74
CA ARG A 342 11.44 -10.05 11.84
C ARG A 342 12.34 -11.10 11.16
N TYR A 343 12.96 -10.74 10.03
CA TYR A 343 13.74 -11.65 9.20
C TYR A 343 15.26 -11.47 9.29
N ALA A 344 15.75 -10.64 10.22
CA ALA A 344 17.18 -10.48 10.46
C ALA A 344 17.77 -11.73 11.13
N GLY A 345 18.63 -12.47 10.40
CA GLY A 345 19.43 -13.57 10.94
C GLY A 345 20.68 -13.10 11.71
N ASP A 346 21.52 -14.05 12.11
CA ASP A 346 22.77 -13.77 12.85
C ASP A 346 24.01 -13.67 11.94
N ILE A 347 23.90 -14.18 10.70
CA ILE A 347 25.02 -14.17 9.74
C ILE A 347 24.95 -12.89 8.90
N THR A 348 26.07 -12.18 8.82
CA THR A 348 26.19 -10.94 8.04
C THR A 348 26.94 -11.15 6.74
N ALA A 349 26.54 -10.42 5.67
CA ALA A 349 27.20 -10.41 4.38
C ALA A 349 28.20 -9.24 4.27
N SER A 350 29.27 -9.42 3.47
CA SER A 350 30.20 -8.34 3.15
C SER A 350 29.53 -7.26 2.30
N ARG A 351 29.90 -5.99 2.54
CA ARG A 351 29.46 -4.82 1.75
C ARG A 351 30.56 -4.28 0.82
N ALA A 352 31.70 -4.95 0.74
CA ALA A 352 32.79 -4.49 -0.12
C ALA A 352 32.42 -4.67 -1.60
N GLU A 353 32.22 -3.58 -2.31
CA GLU A 353 31.95 -3.56 -3.74
C GLU A 353 32.82 -2.50 -4.43
N GLN A 354 33.22 -2.77 -5.68
CA GLN A 354 33.95 -1.81 -6.49
C GLN A 354 33.04 -0.66 -6.92
N THR A 355 33.62 0.54 -7.06
CA THR A 355 32.94 1.72 -7.58
C THR A 355 32.57 1.53 -9.05
N ALA A 356 31.31 1.78 -9.39
CA ALA A 356 30.76 1.69 -10.74
C ALA A 356 31.19 2.86 -11.64
N TYR A 357 31.02 2.70 -12.96
CA TYR A 357 31.10 3.79 -13.92
C TYR A 357 29.93 4.76 -13.70
N HIS A 358 30.23 6.07 -13.71
CA HIS A 358 29.21 7.12 -13.64
C HIS A 358 29.21 7.90 -14.93
N MET A 359 28.05 8.00 -15.53
CA MET A 359 27.81 8.85 -16.67
C MET A 359 27.88 10.32 -16.24
N SER A 360 28.32 11.18 -17.12
CA SER A 360 28.40 12.63 -16.92
C SER A 360 27.73 13.35 -18.07
N GLY A 361 27.28 14.57 -17.83
CA GLY A 361 26.67 15.42 -18.82
C GLY A 361 26.45 16.84 -18.27
N THR A 362 25.82 17.70 -19.06
CA THR A 362 25.50 19.05 -18.68
C THR A 362 24.24 19.09 -17.82
N PRO A 363 24.29 19.52 -16.55
CA PRO A 363 23.13 19.56 -15.69
C PRO A 363 22.00 20.40 -16.28
N GLU A 364 20.77 19.95 -16.13
CA GLU A 364 19.59 20.75 -16.44
C GLU A 364 19.44 21.94 -15.48
N PRO A 365 19.08 23.12 -15.98
CA PRO A 365 18.79 24.28 -15.12
C PRO A 365 17.52 24.01 -14.30
N ASP A 366 17.37 24.73 -13.18
CA ASP A 366 16.17 24.77 -12.33
C ASP A 366 15.70 23.41 -11.78
N GLY A 367 16.60 22.41 -11.80
CA GLY A 367 16.25 21.06 -11.34
C GLY A 367 15.27 20.33 -12.25
N PHE A 368 15.18 20.73 -13.52
CA PHE A 368 14.31 20.07 -14.50
C PHE A 368 14.74 18.60 -14.68
N LEU A 369 13.76 17.72 -14.74
CA LEU A 369 13.97 16.32 -14.98
C LEU A 369 13.39 15.92 -16.33
N ASN A 370 14.27 15.49 -17.23
CA ASN A 370 13.88 14.89 -18.50
C ASN A 370 13.31 13.49 -18.25
N LEU A 371 12.14 13.22 -18.78
CA LEU A 371 11.50 11.90 -18.78
C LEU A 371 11.38 11.42 -20.22
N THR A 372 11.94 10.26 -20.50
CA THR A 372 11.74 9.54 -21.76
C THR A 372 11.07 8.22 -21.45
N THR A 373 9.88 8.00 -21.99
CA THR A 373 9.12 6.75 -21.85
C THR A 373 9.20 5.95 -23.14
N LEU A 374 9.73 4.72 -23.05
CA LEU A 374 9.70 3.77 -24.14
C LEU A 374 8.56 2.78 -23.88
N MET A 375 7.70 2.60 -24.88
CA MET A 375 6.53 1.71 -24.80
C MET A 375 6.74 0.53 -25.75
N LEU A 376 6.63 -0.68 -25.19
CA LEU A 376 6.82 -1.93 -25.93
C LEU A 376 5.65 -2.89 -25.67
N PRO A 377 5.23 -3.71 -26.67
CA PRO A 377 4.31 -4.80 -26.41
C PRO A 377 4.94 -5.85 -25.49
N VAL A 378 4.28 -6.16 -24.37
CA VAL A 378 4.75 -7.16 -23.40
C VAL A 378 5.01 -8.53 -24.05
N PRO A 379 4.17 -9.05 -24.97
CA PRO A 379 4.44 -10.33 -25.63
C PRO A 379 5.77 -10.34 -26.39
N ALA A 380 6.09 -9.28 -27.14
CA ALA A 380 7.33 -9.20 -27.90
C ALA A 380 8.58 -9.18 -26.98
N VAL A 381 8.51 -8.44 -25.86
CA VAL A 381 9.60 -8.42 -24.87
C VAL A 381 9.76 -9.79 -24.21
N LYS A 382 8.65 -10.48 -23.88
CA LYS A 382 8.68 -11.84 -23.29
C LYS A 382 9.30 -12.86 -24.26
N GLU A 383 8.96 -12.78 -25.53
CA GLU A 383 9.53 -13.65 -26.57
C GLU A 383 11.04 -13.46 -26.67
N LYS A 384 11.51 -12.20 -26.75
CA LYS A 384 12.95 -11.90 -26.77
C LYS A 384 13.67 -12.35 -25.50
N ALA A 385 13.12 -12.11 -24.34
CA ALA A 385 13.69 -12.59 -23.08
C ALA A 385 13.84 -14.12 -23.08
N LYS A 386 12.83 -14.84 -23.61
CA LYS A 386 12.86 -16.31 -23.75
C LYS A 386 13.92 -16.78 -24.74
N GLU A 387 14.15 -16.08 -25.86
CA GLU A 387 15.23 -16.38 -26.81
C GLU A 387 16.62 -16.34 -26.15
N PHE A 388 16.83 -15.40 -25.21
CA PHE A 388 18.05 -15.31 -24.43
C PHE A 388 18.07 -16.19 -23.16
N GLY A 389 17.01 -16.94 -22.88
CA GLY A 389 16.89 -17.83 -21.72
C GLY A 389 16.82 -17.10 -20.38
N VAL A 390 16.28 -15.89 -20.34
CA VAL A 390 16.26 -15.04 -19.13
C VAL A 390 14.84 -14.50 -18.84
N SER A 391 14.61 -14.02 -17.63
CA SER A 391 13.38 -13.32 -17.27
C SER A 391 13.32 -11.93 -17.92
N VAL A 392 12.12 -11.35 -18.01
CA VAL A 392 11.91 -10.00 -18.58
C VAL A 392 12.76 -8.95 -17.83
N THR A 393 12.85 -9.03 -16.51
CA THR A 393 13.66 -8.10 -15.71
C THR A 393 15.15 -8.25 -16.03
N GLU A 394 15.63 -9.46 -16.12
CA GLU A 394 17.03 -9.77 -16.48
C GLU A 394 17.36 -9.29 -17.90
N PHE A 395 16.44 -9.49 -18.84
CA PHE A 395 16.58 -9.03 -20.21
C PHE A 395 16.69 -7.50 -20.30
N ILE A 396 15.77 -6.75 -19.68
CA ILE A 396 15.80 -5.29 -19.70
C ILE A 396 17.07 -4.76 -18.98
N ALA A 397 17.49 -5.41 -17.88
CA ALA A 397 18.74 -5.08 -17.21
C ALA A 397 19.96 -5.33 -18.11
N ALA A 398 19.98 -6.43 -18.85
CA ALA A 398 21.06 -6.74 -19.77
C ALA A 398 21.12 -5.74 -20.96
N VAL A 399 19.96 -5.35 -21.51
CA VAL A 399 19.87 -4.29 -22.54
C VAL A 399 20.38 -2.96 -21.99
N MET A 400 20.02 -2.60 -20.75
CA MET A 400 20.52 -1.40 -20.09
C MET A 400 22.04 -1.44 -19.88
N MET A 401 22.57 -2.56 -19.39
CA MET A 401 24.02 -2.74 -19.22
C MET A 401 24.76 -2.66 -20.55
N LYS A 402 24.20 -3.22 -21.63
CA LYS A 402 24.75 -3.11 -22.99
C LYS A 402 24.79 -1.65 -23.44
N ALA A 403 23.70 -0.93 -23.27
CA ALA A 403 23.60 0.48 -23.62
C ALA A 403 24.65 1.35 -22.88
N ILE A 404 24.82 1.10 -21.56
CA ILE A 404 25.85 1.81 -20.75
C ILE A 404 27.26 1.41 -21.20
N SER A 405 27.49 0.14 -21.51
CA SER A 405 28.80 -0.33 -21.99
C SER A 405 29.15 0.29 -23.34
N ASP A 406 28.20 0.38 -24.26
CA ASP A 406 28.40 0.98 -25.57
C ASP A 406 28.70 2.49 -25.43
N LEU A 407 27.94 3.18 -24.58
CA LEU A 407 28.18 4.59 -24.26
C LEU A 407 29.57 4.80 -23.61
N GLN A 408 29.97 3.94 -22.68
CA GLN A 408 31.32 3.99 -22.09
C GLN A 408 32.40 3.74 -23.16
N ASN A 409 32.18 2.81 -24.07
CA ASN A 409 33.11 2.50 -25.16
C ASN A 409 33.28 3.68 -26.13
N GLU A 410 32.23 4.44 -26.38
CA GLU A 410 32.27 5.62 -27.22
C GLU A 410 32.97 6.82 -26.54
N LYS A 411 32.67 7.05 -25.25
CA LYS A 411 33.17 8.25 -24.54
C LYS A 411 34.50 8.10 -23.84
N VAL A 412 34.85 6.88 -23.42
CA VAL A 412 36.04 6.64 -22.60
C VAL A 412 37.08 5.84 -23.38
N PRO A 413 38.29 6.38 -23.61
CA PRO A 413 39.35 5.64 -24.26
C PRO A 413 39.64 4.29 -23.57
N ARG A 414 39.87 3.23 -24.34
CA ARG A 414 40.02 1.85 -23.82
C ARG A 414 41.00 1.75 -22.66
N ARG A 415 42.16 2.45 -22.73
CA ARG A 415 43.18 2.49 -21.68
C ARG A 415 42.71 3.09 -20.35
N MET A 416 41.60 3.89 -20.37
CA MET A 416 41.05 4.56 -19.20
C MET A 416 39.80 3.87 -18.63
N ARG A 417 39.28 2.83 -19.29
CA ARG A 417 38.10 2.07 -18.86
C ARG A 417 38.45 1.17 -17.67
N ARG A 418 38.41 1.69 -16.45
CA ARG A 418 38.79 0.99 -15.24
C ARG A 418 37.62 0.64 -14.32
N LYS A 419 36.43 1.16 -14.60
CA LYS A 419 35.27 1.01 -13.74
C LYS A 419 34.25 0.07 -14.37
N PRO A 420 33.72 -0.90 -13.60
CA PRO A 420 32.71 -1.82 -14.10
C PRO A 420 31.38 -1.10 -14.40
N VAL A 421 30.62 -1.65 -15.33
CA VAL A 421 29.23 -1.28 -15.59
C VAL A 421 28.35 -2.11 -14.67
N LYS A 422 27.58 -1.44 -13.81
CA LYS A 422 26.71 -2.05 -12.80
C LYS A 422 25.32 -1.44 -12.85
N VAL A 423 24.31 -2.28 -12.78
CA VAL A 423 22.90 -1.84 -12.66
C VAL A 423 22.33 -2.36 -11.35
N LEU A 424 21.77 -1.47 -10.53
CA LEU A 424 21.12 -1.85 -9.29
C LEU A 424 19.68 -2.29 -9.60
N LEU A 425 19.35 -3.51 -9.23
CA LEU A 425 18.02 -4.12 -9.41
C LEU A 425 17.39 -4.31 -8.03
N PRO A 426 16.39 -3.52 -7.64
CA PRO A 426 15.62 -3.76 -6.42
C PRO A 426 14.88 -5.09 -6.48
N VAL A 427 14.86 -5.81 -5.36
CA VAL A 427 14.18 -7.08 -5.16
C VAL A 427 13.12 -6.91 -4.09
N ASN A 428 11.86 -7.19 -4.43
CA ASN A 428 10.77 -7.22 -3.46
C ASN A 428 10.93 -8.45 -2.55
N LEU A 429 11.23 -8.22 -1.28
CA LEU A 429 11.46 -9.28 -0.31
C LEU A 429 10.20 -10.04 0.09
N ARG A 430 8.99 -9.50 -0.18
CA ARG A 430 7.71 -10.16 0.13
C ARG A 430 7.52 -11.46 -0.66
N GLY A 431 8.21 -11.62 -1.79
CA GLY A 431 8.24 -12.87 -2.55
C GLY A 431 9.13 -13.96 -1.94
N LEU A 432 10.10 -13.59 -1.10
CA LEU A 432 11.02 -14.50 -0.42
C LEU A 432 10.65 -14.73 1.05
N PHE A 433 10.11 -13.72 1.68
CA PHE A 433 9.76 -13.69 3.10
C PHE A 433 8.30 -13.21 3.24
N PRO A 434 7.36 -14.07 3.69
CA PRO A 434 5.97 -13.70 3.83
C PRO A 434 5.79 -12.45 4.69
N SER A 435 5.22 -11.40 4.09
CA SER A 435 4.97 -10.12 4.77
C SER A 435 3.86 -9.35 4.07
N ARG A 436 2.97 -8.73 4.85
CA ARG A 436 1.90 -7.85 4.38
C ARG A 436 2.24 -6.37 4.56
N THR A 437 3.45 -6.04 4.99
CA THR A 437 3.84 -4.65 5.28
C THR A 437 3.66 -3.73 4.07
N MET A 438 3.10 -2.54 4.31
CA MET A 438 3.02 -1.45 3.32
C MET A 438 4.25 -0.53 3.36
N ARG A 439 5.18 -0.80 4.28
CA ARG A 439 6.43 -0.06 4.46
C ARG A 439 7.51 -0.61 3.54
N ASN A 440 8.72 -0.03 3.58
CA ASN A 440 9.82 -0.55 2.79
C ASN A 440 10.19 -1.98 3.21
N PHE A 441 10.16 -2.90 2.25
CA PHE A 441 10.64 -4.25 2.42
C PHE A 441 11.24 -4.75 1.10
N ALA A 442 12.32 -4.09 0.67
CA ALA A 442 13.06 -4.41 -0.53
C ALA A 442 14.56 -4.46 -0.25
N SER A 443 15.26 -5.29 -0.97
CA SER A 443 16.73 -5.36 -1.05
C SER A 443 17.16 -5.12 -2.49
N TYR A 444 18.40 -5.41 -2.85
CA TYR A 444 18.87 -5.22 -4.21
C TYR A 444 19.93 -6.27 -4.60
N VAL A 445 20.04 -6.47 -5.90
CA VAL A 445 21.12 -7.21 -6.57
C VAL A 445 21.81 -6.25 -7.53
N THR A 446 23.13 -6.40 -7.69
CA THR A 446 23.92 -5.49 -8.54
C THR A 446 24.75 -6.31 -9.53
N PRO A 447 24.17 -6.82 -10.63
CA PRO A 447 24.94 -7.47 -11.67
C PRO A 447 25.94 -6.50 -12.29
N GLU A 448 27.13 -7.02 -12.64
CA GLU A 448 28.25 -6.23 -13.17
C GLU A 448 28.95 -6.89 -14.35
N ILE A 449 29.45 -6.08 -15.28
CA ILE A 449 30.43 -6.46 -16.29
C ILE A 449 31.67 -5.59 -16.16
N ASP A 450 32.85 -6.18 -16.38
CA ASP A 450 34.11 -5.47 -16.28
C ASP A 450 34.69 -5.19 -17.67
N PRO A 451 34.64 -3.94 -18.15
CA PRO A 451 35.11 -3.58 -19.50
C PRO A 451 36.61 -3.78 -19.70
N ARG A 452 37.39 -4.06 -18.64
CA ARG A 452 38.81 -4.39 -18.74
C ARG A 452 39.02 -5.78 -19.34
N LEU A 453 38.04 -6.67 -19.20
CA LEU A 453 38.08 -8.05 -19.72
C LEU A 453 37.72 -8.14 -21.21
N GLY A 454 37.26 -7.04 -21.82
CA GLY A 454 36.86 -6.97 -23.22
C GLY A 454 35.43 -6.49 -23.41
N ASP A 455 34.98 -6.54 -24.67
CA ASP A 455 33.61 -6.18 -25.06
C ASP A 455 32.70 -7.39 -24.88
N TYR A 456 31.50 -7.17 -24.37
CA TYR A 456 30.51 -8.20 -24.11
C TYR A 456 29.37 -8.13 -25.14
N SER A 457 29.00 -9.25 -25.70
CA SER A 457 27.75 -9.41 -26.45
C SER A 457 26.54 -9.36 -25.50
N LEU A 458 25.36 -9.04 -26.04
CA LEU A 458 24.14 -9.03 -25.23
C LEU A 458 23.85 -10.42 -24.61
N ALA A 459 24.11 -11.50 -25.34
CA ALA A 459 23.93 -12.87 -24.84
C ALA A 459 24.82 -13.17 -23.63
N GLU A 460 26.07 -12.70 -23.62
CA GLU A 460 26.98 -12.86 -22.48
C GLU A 460 26.48 -12.03 -21.28
N ILE A 461 26.03 -10.80 -21.51
CA ILE A 461 25.48 -9.96 -20.45
C ILE A 461 24.22 -10.60 -19.87
N CYS A 462 23.30 -11.13 -20.69
CA CYS A 462 22.12 -11.85 -20.23
C CYS A 462 22.49 -13.02 -19.30
N ARG A 463 23.49 -13.83 -19.67
CA ARG A 463 23.97 -14.93 -18.83
C ARG A 463 24.55 -14.44 -17.51
N ILE A 464 25.36 -13.40 -17.54
CA ILE A 464 25.97 -12.82 -16.32
C ILE A 464 24.86 -12.31 -15.38
N VAL A 465 23.88 -11.57 -15.91
CA VAL A 465 22.76 -11.06 -15.11
C VAL A 465 21.95 -12.21 -14.51
N HIS A 466 21.65 -13.24 -15.30
CA HIS A 466 20.89 -14.41 -14.86
C HIS A 466 21.57 -15.14 -13.70
N TYR A 467 22.86 -15.47 -13.84
CA TYR A 467 23.60 -16.17 -12.78
C TYR A 467 23.76 -15.31 -11.52
N ARG A 468 24.02 -14.02 -11.69
CA ARG A 468 24.11 -13.10 -10.52
C ARG A 468 22.77 -12.97 -9.81
N MET A 469 21.68 -12.81 -10.55
CA MET A 469 20.34 -12.77 -9.98
C MET A 469 20.00 -14.07 -9.24
N GLY A 470 20.31 -15.23 -9.83
CA GLY A 470 20.08 -16.53 -9.20
C GLY A 470 20.84 -16.71 -7.88
N LEU A 471 22.13 -16.33 -7.85
CA LEU A 471 22.97 -16.46 -6.67
C LEU A 471 22.60 -15.49 -5.55
N GLU A 472 22.38 -14.20 -5.90
CA GLU A 472 22.16 -13.16 -4.90
C GLU A 472 20.71 -13.08 -4.42
N ASN A 473 19.75 -13.59 -5.22
CA ASN A 473 18.33 -13.65 -4.85
C ASN A 473 17.98 -14.89 -4.01
N ASP A 474 18.97 -15.67 -3.60
CA ASP A 474 18.76 -16.77 -2.65
C ASP A 474 18.29 -16.23 -1.29
N PRO A 475 17.25 -16.83 -0.67
CA PRO A 475 16.72 -16.37 0.62
C PRO A 475 17.77 -16.25 1.72
N ARG A 476 18.77 -17.13 1.75
CA ARG A 476 19.86 -17.10 2.75
C ARG A 476 20.77 -15.89 2.55
N MET A 477 21.12 -15.59 1.28
CA MET A 477 21.91 -14.41 0.95
C MET A 477 21.14 -13.12 1.27
N MET A 478 19.84 -13.07 0.96
CA MET A 478 19.00 -11.92 1.30
C MET A 478 18.82 -11.77 2.82
N ALA A 479 18.65 -12.86 3.58
CA ALA A 479 18.63 -12.83 5.04
C ALA A 479 19.94 -12.29 5.63
N ALA A 480 21.09 -12.68 5.08
CA ALA A 480 22.40 -12.15 5.49
C ALA A 480 22.56 -10.65 5.18
N LYS A 481 22.05 -10.17 4.02
CA LYS A 481 21.98 -8.74 3.71
C LYS A 481 21.10 -7.99 4.69
N ILE A 482 19.92 -8.53 5.04
CA ILE A 482 19.03 -7.98 6.06
C ILE A 482 19.73 -7.91 7.41
N ALA A 483 20.35 -8.99 7.86
CA ALA A 483 21.10 -9.06 9.11
C ALA A 483 22.20 -7.99 9.18
N THR A 484 22.98 -7.80 8.09
CA THR A 484 24.01 -6.76 8.00
C THR A 484 23.44 -5.36 8.18
N ASN A 485 22.27 -5.10 7.61
CA ASN A 485 21.59 -3.80 7.75
C ASN A 485 21.09 -3.59 9.18
N VAL A 486 20.49 -4.61 9.80
CA VAL A 486 19.95 -4.55 11.16
C VAL A 486 21.06 -4.53 12.21
N ALA A 487 22.19 -5.21 11.99
CA ALA A 487 23.32 -5.22 12.93
C ALA A 487 23.84 -3.82 13.24
N SER A 488 23.85 -2.93 12.24
CA SER A 488 24.23 -1.53 12.45
C SER A 488 23.32 -0.78 13.44
N GLU A 489 22.04 -1.16 13.53
CA GLU A 489 21.08 -0.56 14.45
C GLU A 489 21.19 -1.08 15.88
N ARG A 490 21.69 -2.31 16.04
CA ARG A 490 21.88 -2.94 17.35
C ARG A 490 23.08 -2.36 18.09
N SER A 491 23.96 -1.61 17.41
CA SER A 491 25.12 -0.95 18.03
C SER A 491 24.70 0.02 19.12
N ALA A 492 25.17 -0.21 20.36
CA ALA A 492 24.89 0.65 21.51
C ALA A 492 25.35 2.10 21.28
N VAL A 493 26.50 2.28 20.63
CA VAL A 493 27.05 3.61 20.28
C VAL A 493 26.10 4.36 19.36
N LEU A 494 25.57 3.70 18.32
CA LEU A 494 24.62 4.35 17.42
C LEU A 494 23.27 4.63 18.07
N ARG A 495 22.88 3.90 19.10
CA ARG A 495 21.61 4.17 19.82
C ARG A 495 21.64 5.48 20.59
N VAL A 496 22.72 5.77 21.30
CA VAL A 496 22.85 6.95 22.19
C VAL A 496 23.42 8.19 21.51
N MET A 497 23.97 8.04 20.29
CA MET A 497 24.56 9.15 19.53
C MET A 497 23.48 10.18 19.15
N PRO A 498 23.67 11.48 19.40
CA PRO A 498 22.74 12.53 19.00
C PRO A 498 22.45 12.55 17.49
N LEU A 499 21.22 12.88 17.10
CA LEU A 499 20.77 12.79 15.69
C LEU A 499 21.61 13.63 14.72
N PHE A 500 22.11 14.81 15.15
CA PHE A 500 22.92 15.65 14.27
C PHE A 500 24.27 15.00 13.92
N VAL A 501 24.91 14.29 14.86
CA VAL A 501 26.15 13.54 14.62
C VAL A 501 25.88 12.33 13.71
N LYS A 502 24.78 11.60 13.97
CA LYS A 502 24.35 10.50 13.10
C LYS A 502 24.12 10.94 11.67
N ASN A 503 23.47 12.08 11.47
CA ASN A 503 23.20 12.59 10.12
C ASN A 503 24.51 12.86 9.36
N ILE A 504 25.52 13.41 10.01
CA ILE A 504 26.84 13.64 9.39
C ILE A 504 27.49 12.30 9.03
N ALA A 505 27.54 11.35 9.98
CA ALA A 505 28.14 10.03 9.76
C ALA A 505 27.39 9.23 8.67
N MET A 506 26.07 9.17 8.75
CA MET A 506 25.25 8.45 7.76
C MET A 506 25.36 9.08 6.37
N LYS A 507 25.41 10.41 6.28
CA LYS A 507 25.63 11.11 5.01
C LYS A 507 27.00 10.78 4.43
N ALA A 508 28.06 10.80 5.23
CA ALA A 508 29.40 10.45 4.77
C ALA A 508 29.46 8.99 4.26
N VAL A 509 28.86 8.04 5.00
CA VAL A 509 28.77 6.64 4.57
C VAL A 509 27.94 6.51 3.27
N PHE A 510 26.84 7.22 3.14
CA PHE A 510 26.02 7.21 1.93
C PHE A 510 26.77 7.78 0.74
N ASP A 511 27.46 8.91 0.91
CA ASP A 511 28.23 9.58 -0.15
C ASP A 511 29.46 8.75 -0.60
N LEU A 512 30.06 7.97 0.31
CA LEU A 512 31.25 7.15 0.02
C LEU A 512 30.90 5.75 -0.49
N VAL A 513 29.83 5.15 0.03
CA VAL A 513 29.54 3.72 -0.18
C VAL A 513 28.23 3.52 -0.93
N GLY A 514 27.21 4.35 -0.71
CA GLY A 514 25.85 4.13 -1.24
C GLY A 514 25.72 4.44 -2.72
N GLU A 515 26.02 5.68 -3.12
CA GLU A 515 25.77 6.16 -4.49
C GLU A 515 26.84 5.74 -5.51
N CYS A 516 27.98 5.21 -5.05
CA CYS A 516 29.09 4.84 -5.96
C CYS A 516 29.00 3.41 -6.48
N LYS A 517 28.02 2.63 -6.05
CA LYS A 517 27.95 1.18 -6.30
C LYS A 517 27.29 0.80 -7.63
N SER A 518 26.52 1.68 -8.25
CA SER A 518 25.85 1.40 -9.52
C SER A 518 25.86 2.59 -10.46
N CYS A 519 25.75 2.32 -11.76
CA CYS A 519 25.61 3.36 -12.79
C CYS A 519 24.24 4.02 -12.72
N LEU A 520 23.21 3.23 -12.44
CA LEU A 520 21.81 3.64 -12.23
C LEU A 520 21.05 2.55 -11.48
N CYS A 521 19.84 2.90 -11.02
CA CYS A 521 18.84 1.95 -10.53
C CYS A 521 17.81 1.68 -11.63
N LEU A 522 17.52 0.38 -11.86
CA LEU A 522 16.44 -0.08 -12.72
C LEU A 522 15.45 -0.85 -11.87
N SER A 523 14.31 -0.25 -11.60
CA SER A 523 13.26 -0.83 -10.75
C SER A 523 12.08 -1.28 -11.61
N ASN A 524 11.75 -2.58 -11.56
CA ASN A 524 10.64 -3.15 -12.32
C ASN A 524 9.55 -3.64 -11.36
N LEU A 525 8.36 -3.01 -11.41
CA LEU A 525 7.18 -3.44 -10.65
C LEU A 525 6.43 -4.60 -11.32
N GLY A 526 6.81 -4.97 -12.55
CA GLY A 526 6.20 -6.08 -13.27
C GLY A 526 4.82 -5.73 -13.85
N LEU A 527 4.00 -6.76 -14.00
CA LEU A 527 2.64 -6.65 -14.53
C LEU A 527 1.69 -6.17 -13.43
N VAL A 528 1.09 -5.01 -13.64
CA VAL A 528 -0.01 -4.53 -12.81
C VAL A 528 -1.27 -5.32 -13.14
N ARG A 529 -1.93 -5.81 -12.10
CA ARG A 529 -3.27 -6.40 -12.20
C ARG A 529 -4.24 -5.49 -11.45
N LEU A 530 -5.40 -5.25 -12.04
CA LEU A 530 -6.50 -4.50 -11.45
C LEU A 530 -7.74 -5.41 -11.39
N PRO A 531 -8.69 -5.15 -10.49
CA PRO A 531 -10.02 -5.76 -10.56
C PRO A 531 -10.67 -5.52 -11.93
N GLU A 532 -11.47 -6.47 -12.39
CA GLU A 532 -12.11 -6.39 -13.71
C GLU A 532 -13.01 -5.15 -13.84
N GLU A 533 -13.69 -4.77 -12.77
CA GLU A 533 -14.55 -3.59 -12.70
C GLU A 533 -13.77 -2.28 -12.80
N MET A 534 -12.49 -2.28 -12.43
CA MET A 534 -11.61 -1.10 -12.46
C MET A 534 -10.86 -0.96 -13.79
N ALA A 535 -10.51 -2.09 -14.41
CA ALA A 535 -9.62 -2.14 -15.58
C ALA A 535 -10.09 -1.27 -16.77
N PRO A 536 -11.40 -1.20 -17.13
CA PRO A 536 -11.86 -0.39 -18.26
C PRO A 536 -11.65 1.13 -18.09
N TYR A 537 -11.53 1.60 -16.87
CA TYR A 537 -11.37 3.02 -16.55
C TYR A 537 -9.91 3.48 -16.50
N VAL A 538 -8.94 2.56 -16.57
CA VAL A 538 -7.51 2.88 -16.48
C VAL A 538 -6.84 2.67 -17.84
N ALA A 539 -6.48 3.75 -18.51
CA ALA A 539 -5.84 3.71 -19.81
C ALA A 539 -4.33 3.43 -19.71
N ARG A 540 -3.65 3.94 -18.70
CA ARG A 540 -2.19 3.84 -18.56
C ARG A 540 -1.76 3.85 -17.09
N MET A 541 -0.64 3.17 -16.81
CA MET A 541 0.05 3.21 -15.52
C MET A 541 1.52 3.55 -15.73
N ASP A 542 2.08 4.43 -14.91
CA ASP A 542 3.50 4.78 -14.96
C ASP A 542 4.16 4.64 -13.59
N PHE A 543 5.44 4.28 -13.61
CA PHE A 543 6.30 4.23 -12.44
C PHE A 543 7.61 4.97 -12.73
N ILE A 544 7.89 6.02 -11.97
CA ILE A 544 9.05 6.88 -12.15
C ILE A 544 9.80 6.97 -10.83
N ILE A 545 11.09 6.63 -10.87
CA ILE A 545 11.99 6.74 -9.71
C ILE A 545 12.90 7.95 -9.88
N GLY A 546 13.15 8.70 -8.80
CA GLY A 546 13.98 9.90 -8.86
C GLY A 546 15.44 9.59 -9.21
N VAL A 547 16.15 10.56 -9.74
CA VAL A 547 17.60 10.46 -9.98
C VAL A 547 18.38 10.38 -8.68
N GLN A 548 19.59 9.84 -8.71
CA GLN A 548 20.52 9.88 -7.57
C GLN A 548 21.42 11.11 -7.67
N ALA A 549 22.02 11.51 -6.56
CA ALA A 549 22.82 12.73 -6.54
C ALA A 549 24.12 12.62 -7.37
N LYS A 550 24.66 11.39 -7.53
CA LYS A 550 25.88 11.12 -8.32
C LYS A 550 25.62 10.32 -9.60
N ALA A 551 24.41 9.77 -9.78
CA ALA A 551 24.01 9.08 -11.00
C ALA A 551 22.87 9.86 -11.66
N PRO A 552 23.11 10.48 -12.83
CA PRO A 552 22.15 11.37 -13.45
C PRO A 552 20.94 10.66 -14.07
N HIS A 553 20.95 9.34 -14.15
CA HIS A 553 19.89 8.53 -14.75
C HIS A 553 19.32 7.52 -13.75
N ASN A 554 18.03 7.25 -13.89
CA ASN A 554 17.36 6.09 -13.30
C ASN A 554 16.24 5.59 -14.22
N CYS A 555 15.77 4.38 -13.98
CA CYS A 555 14.78 3.73 -14.84
C CYS A 555 13.71 3.01 -14.00
N GLY A 556 12.44 3.39 -14.17
CA GLY A 556 11.29 2.71 -13.62
C GLY A 556 10.55 1.93 -14.71
N VAL A 557 10.15 0.70 -14.44
CA VAL A 557 9.44 -0.15 -15.40
C VAL A 557 8.14 -0.65 -14.79
N VAL A 558 7.08 -0.59 -15.57
CA VAL A 558 5.77 -1.14 -15.21
C VAL A 558 5.06 -1.64 -16.46
N SER A 559 4.26 -2.68 -16.35
CA SER A 559 3.47 -3.20 -17.46
C SER A 559 1.98 -3.13 -17.12
N TRP A 560 1.19 -2.60 -18.04
CA TRP A 560 -0.25 -2.53 -17.95
C TRP A 560 -0.91 -2.77 -19.29
N ASN A 561 -1.99 -3.55 -19.30
CA ASN A 561 -2.83 -3.81 -20.48
C ASN A 561 -2.04 -4.14 -21.76
N GLY A 562 -1.11 -5.10 -21.66
CA GLY A 562 -0.30 -5.58 -22.79
C GLY A 562 0.87 -4.67 -23.19
N THR A 563 1.01 -3.49 -22.59
CA THR A 563 2.10 -2.53 -22.85
C THR A 563 3.05 -2.46 -21.67
N MET A 564 4.35 -2.49 -21.95
CA MET A 564 5.42 -2.20 -21.00
C MET A 564 5.85 -0.75 -21.15
N TYR A 565 5.84 -0.01 -20.06
CA TYR A 565 6.30 1.37 -19.95
C TYR A 565 7.65 1.39 -19.25
N ILE A 566 8.70 1.78 -19.98
CA ILE A 566 10.07 1.95 -19.47
C ILE A 566 10.31 3.45 -19.34
N ASN A 567 10.26 3.95 -18.12
CA ASN A 567 10.38 5.36 -17.79
C ASN A 567 11.82 5.67 -17.40
N MET A 568 12.58 6.25 -18.33
CA MET A 568 13.95 6.72 -18.10
C MET A 568 13.92 8.19 -17.70
N ILE A 569 14.50 8.50 -16.55
CA ILE A 569 14.62 9.87 -16.04
C ILE A 569 16.06 10.29 -15.96
N ARG A 570 16.34 11.57 -16.31
CA ARG A 570 17.68 12.16 -16.19
C ARG A 570 17.62 13.63 -15.77
N ASN A 571 18.68 14.12 -15.12
CA ASN A 571 18.86 15.53 -14.74
C ASN A 571 19.98 16.22 -15.56
N ILE A 572 20.36 15.64 -16.69
CA ILE A 572 21.31 16.19 -17.66
C ILE A 572 20.61 16.37 -19.01
N ARG A 573 21.19 17.23 -19.88
CA ARG A 573 20.58 17.58 -21.17
C ARG A 573 20.70 16.45 -22.21
N GLU A 574 21.82 15.75 -22.21
CA GLU A 574 22.17 14.78 -23.24
C GLU A 574 21.35 13.47 -23.10
N PRO A 575 20.56 13.07 -24.13
CA PRO A 575 19.75 11.83 -24.10
C PRO A 575 20.51 10.62 -24.64
N GLU A 576 21.80 10.54 -24.35
CA GLU A 576 22.68 9.55 -24.98
C GLU A 576 22.40 8.14 -24.51
N LEU A 577 22.13 7.94 -23.21
CA LEU A 577 21.78 6.63 -22.69
C LEU A 577 20.47 6.12 -23.28
N GLU A 578 19.45 6.97 -23.36
CA GLU A 578 18.16 6.64 -23.95
C GLU A 578 18.33 6.27 -25.44
N SER A 579 19.18 7.01 -26.16
CA SER A 579 19.48 6.73 -27.57
C SER A 579 20.17 5.38 -27.76
N HIS A 580 21.15 5.04 -26.90
CA HIS A 580 21.82 3.74 -26.93
C HIS A 580 20.87 2.62 -26.54
N PHE A 581 20.07 2.81 -25.51
CA PHE A 581 19.08 1.84 -25.09
C PHE A 581 18.04 1.56 -26.18
N TYR A 582 17.50 2.60 -26.81
CA TYR A 582 16.61 2.49 -27.96
C TYR A 582 17.27 1.72 -29.11
N ARG A 583 18.53 2.07 -29.45
CA ARG A 583 19.28 1.42 -30.54
C ARG A 583 19.43 -0.09 -30.31
N VAL A 584 19.73 -0.52 -29.10
CA VAL A 584 19.81 -1.96 -28.77
C VAL A 584 18.46 -2.62 -28.97
N LEU A 585 17.36 -2.05 -28.45
CA LEU A 585 16.01 -2.59 -28.66
C LEU A 585 15.61 -2.66 -30.14
N HIS A 586 15.91 -1.60 -30.90
CA HIS A 586 15.61 -1.55 -32.32
C HIS A 586 16.40 -2.61 -33.12
N THR A 587 17.68 -2.81 -32.79
CA THR A 587 18.52 -3.85 -33.42
C THR A 587 17.97 -5.25 -33.18
N LEU A 588 17.28 -5.47 -32.06
CA LEU A 588 16.59 -6.71 -31.74
C LEU A 588 15.23 -6.89 -32.45
N GLY A 589 14.83 -5.91 -33.27
CA GLY A 589 13.55 -5.92 -33.96
C GLY A 589 12.33 -5.67 -33.07
N LEU A 590 12.51 -5.11 -31.89
CA LEU A 590 11.41 -4.79 -30.98
C LEU A 590 10.70 -3.51 -31.42
N PRO A 591 9.35 -3.49 -31.53
CA PRO A 591 8.61 -2.29 -31.84
C PRO A 591 8.57 -1.36 -30.63
N VAL A 592 9.19 -0.20 -30.71
CA VAL A 592 9.30 0.78 -29.64
C VAL A 592 8.62 2.08 -30.05
N LYS A 593 7.66 2.52 -29.21
CA LYS A 593 7.15 3.91 -29.28
C LYS A 593 7.84 4.73 -28.19
N VAL A 594 8.19 5.97 -28.50
CA VAL A 594 8.92 6.88 -27.57
C VAL A 594 8.15 8.15 -27.36
N GLU A 595 7.99 8.54 -26.10
CA GLU A 595 7.48 9.83 -25.66
C GLU A 595 8.54 10.52 -24.80
N SER A 596 8.67 11.84 -24.90
CA SER A 596 9.61 12.62 -24.07
C SER A 596 9.06 13.99 -23.75
N ASN A 597 9.40 14.49 -22.57
CA ASN A 597 9.18 15.88 -22.16
C ASN A 597 10.43 16.77 -22.40
N GLN A 598 11.40 16.29 -23.18
CA GLN A 598 12.63 17.01 -23.46
C GLN A 598 12.34 18.40 -24.05
N ARG A 599 12.97 19.41 -23.49
CA ARG A 599 12.92 20.75 -24.04
C ARG A 599 13.90 20.85 -25.22
N TRP A 600 13.43 21.38 -26.33
CA TRP A 600 14.31 21.77 -27.43
C TRP A 600 14.94 23.09 -27.05
N ALA A 601 16.27 23.18 -27.13
CA ALA A 601 17.02 24.42 -26.87
C ALA A 601 16.84 25.42 -28.00
#